data_f914ae3a63cb0ed5ebd358702031a9cd
#
_entry.id   f914ae3a63cb0ed5ebd358702031a9cd
#
_cell.length_a   1.000
_cell.length_b   1.000
_cell.length_c   1.000
_cell.angle_alpha   90.00
_cell.angle_beta   90.00
_cell.angle_gamma   90.00
#
_symmetry.space_group_name_H-M   'P 1'
#
loop_
_entity.id
_entity.type
_entity.pdbx_description
1 polymer ?
#
loop_
_entity_poly.entity_id
_entity_poly.type
_entity_poly.pdbx_seq_one_letter_code
_entity_poly.pdbx_strand_id
1 'polypeptide(L)'
;MLEVKNIFKNFGDLEVLKGVSTEVDKGEVISIIGASGSGKSTLLRCMNLLEEPTFGEVWIEGKLMTPVDPYLHYDVIKASNTYKKLAAEGMDEVDAIMKIKKEDLLQEKSGKEGSEYKSLMDKIYKENHIDTNLGRRKMSMVFQQFNLFNNLTVLENIMLAPVETAKYNKVKDMNGEKAKIREQAFTLLKRIGLEDKADVYPSKLSGGQKQRIAIVRSLAMNPDVMLFDEPTSALDPEMIGEVLDLMKELAQAGMTMVIVTHEMGFAREVSDRVLFVDEGYIKEEGTPEEVFDHPKDPRLQDFLSKVL
;
A
#
# COMPACT_ATOMS: atom_id res chain seq x y z
N MET A 1 9.48 -2.70 -7.52
CA MET A 1 8.48 -3.73 -7.22
C MET A 1 7.06 -3.18 -7.11
N LEU A 2 6.81 -2.25 -6.21
CA LEU A 2 5.58 -1.45 -6.10
C LEU A 2 5.93 -0.01 -6.47
N GLU A 3 5.16 0.61 -7.37
CA GLU A 3 5.36 2.00 -7.79
C GLU A 3 4.06 2.78 -7.55
N VAL A 4 4.20 3.91 -6.93
CA VAL A 4 3.13 4.87 -6.62
C VAL A 4 3.47 6.16 -7.34
N LYS A 5 2.66 6.55 -8.32
CA LYS A 5 2.96 7.69 -9.20
C LYS A 5 1.92 8.79 -9.05
N ASN A 6 2.33 9.91 -8.49
CA ASN A 6 1.56 11.16 -8.43
C ASN A 6 0.15 10.96 -7.83
N ILE A 7 0.05 10.26 -6.71
CA ILE A 7 -1.22 9.94 -6.07
C ILE A 7 -1.83 11.17 -5.40
N PHE A 8 -3.00 11.54 -5.87
CA PHE A 8 -3.92 12.47 -5.21
C PHE A 8 -5.09 11.70 -4.61
N LYS A 9 -5.53 12.11 -3.44
CA LYS A 9 -6.75 11.57 -2.83
C LYS A 9 -7.55 12.66 -2.15
N ASN A 10 -8.77 12.84 -2.62
CA ASN A 10 -9.74 13.77 -2.08
C ASN A 10 -10.92 13.01 -1.47
N PHE A 11 -11.43 13.50 -0.36
CA PHE A 11 -12.70 13.10 0.25
C PHE A 11 -13.65 14.29 0.22
N GLY A 12 -14.49 14.39 -0.82
CA GLY A 12 -15.22 15.61 -1.13
C GLY A 12 -14.24 16.77 -1.40
N ASP A 13 -14.38 17.85 -0.65
CA ASP A 13 -13.52 19.04 -0.79
C ASP A 13 -12.19 18.94 -0.02
N LEU A 14 -12.00 17.89 0.78
CA LEU A 14 -10.78 17.69 1.57
C LEU A 14 -9.72 16.98 0.75
N GLU A 15 -8.64 17.68 0.40
CA GLU A 15 -7.44 17.11 -0.22
C GLU A 15 -6.54 16.48 0.85
N VAL A 16 -6.43 15.14 0.84
CA VAL A 16 -5.65 14.37 1.82
C VAL A 16 -4.28 14.01 1.27
N LEU A 17 -4.18 13.61 0.00
CA LEU A 17 -2.90 13.37 -0.69
C LEU A 17 -2.79 14.29 -1.89
N LYS A 18 -1.59 14.85 -2.11
CA LYS A 18 -1.36 15.95 -3.03
C LYS A 18 -0.19 15.65 -3.98
N GLY A 19 -0.30 14.57 -4.76
CA GLY A 19 0.71 14.20 -5.75
C GLY A 19 1.88 13.40 -5.16
N VAL A 20 1.58 12.46 -4.28
CA VAL A 20 2.60 11.60 -3.64
C VAL A 20 3.13 10.57 -4.64
N SER A 21 4.46 10.47 -4.73
CA SER A 21 5.15 9.43 -5.51
C SER A 21 6.19 8.75 -4.66
N THR A 22 6.27 7.42 -4.77
CA THR A 22 7.34 6.61 -4.16
C THR A 22 7.41 5.26 -4.87
N GLU A 23 8.56 4.61 -4.79
CA GLU A 23 8.80 3.26 -5.29
C GLU A 23 9.23 2.38 -4.13
N VAL A 24 8.95 1.10 -4.19
CA VAL A 24 9.37 0.11 -3.19
C VAL A 24 10.07 -1.02 -3.92
N ASP A 25 11.31 -1.26 -3.60
CA ASP A 25 12.11 -2.34 -4.17
C ASP A 25 11.82 -3.68 -3.49
N LYS A 26 12.17 -4.77 -4.17
CA LYS A 26 12.00 -6.11 -3.60
C LYS A 26 12.91 -6.32 -2.41
N GLY A 27 12.33 -6.73 -1.29
CA GLY A 27 13.04 -6.91 -0.03
C GLY A 27 13.28 -5.62 0.75
N GLU A 28 12.86 -4.46 0.22
CA GLU A 28 12.99 -3.17 0.90
C GLU A 28 11.95 -3.02 2.00
N VAL A 29 12.36 -2.45 3.13
CA VAL A 29 11.50 -2.05 4.24
C VAL A 29 11.42 -0.53 4.30
N ILE A 30 10.23 0.01 4.05
CA ILE A 30 9.94 1.44 4.13
C ILE A 30 9.07 1.74 5.34
N SER A 31 9.50 2.66 6.21
CA SER A 31 8.63 3.23 7.24
C SER A 31 8.08 4.58 6.83
N ILE A 32 6.78 4.77 7.03
CA ILE A 32 6.08 6.05 6.82
C ILE A 32 5.77 6.65 8.19
N ILE A 33 6.37 7.80 8.49
CA ILE A 33 6.19 8.53 9.73
C ILE A 33 5.56 9.90 9.49
N GLY A 34 5.06 10.55 10.55
CA GLY A 34 4.47 11.88 10.47
C GLY A 34 3.32 12.08 11.44
N ALA A 35 2.80 13.30 11.51
CA ALA A 35 1.71 13.67 12.41
C ALA A 35 0.41 12.92 12.14
N SER A 36 -0.47 12.84 13.16
CA SER A 36 -1.82 12.29 12.96
C SER A 36 -2.58 13.14 11.92
N GLY A 37 -3.30 12.47 11.01
CA GLY A 37 -4.05 13.16 9.95
C GLY A 37 -3.22 13.63 8.76
N SER A 38 -1.90 13.37 8.69
CA SER A 38 -1.05 13.80 7.58
C SER A 38 -1.26 13.04 6.26
N GLY A 39 -2.06 11.96 6.26
CA GLY A 39 -2.37 11.17 5.06
C GLY A 39 -1.68 9.80 4.98
N LYS A 40 -0.87 9.38 5.98
CA LYS A 40 -0.10 8.11 5.98
C LYS A 40 -0.94 6.87 5.70
N SER A 41 -1.97 6.64 6.51
CA SER A 41 -2.88 5.49 6.34
C SER A 41 -3.65 5.57 5.02
N THR A 42 -3.99 6.78 4.56
CA THR A 42 -4.63 6.98 3.27
C THR A 42 -3.69 6.60 2.13
N LEU A 43 -2.42 7.00 2.19
CA LEU A 43 -1.40 6.60 1.22
C LEU A 43 -1.26 5.08 1.17
N LEU A 44 -1.11 4.44 2.33
CA LEU A 44 -1.00 2.99 2.43
C LEU A 44 -2.23 2.26 1.84
N ARG A 45 -3.43 2.79 2.09
CA ARG A 45 -4.68 2.24 1.54
C ARG A 45 -4.84 2.50 0.04
N CYS A 46 -4.27 3.59 -0.48
CA CYS A 46 -4.20 3.81 -1.91
C CYS A 46 -3.26 2.82 -2.60
N MET A 47 -2.17 2.40 -1.96
CA MET A 47 -1.23 1.42 -2.52
C MET A 47 -1.91 0.09 -2.89
N ASN A 48 -2.85 -0.40 -2.07
CA ASN A 48 -3.60 -1.63 -2.35
C ASN A 48 -5.04 -1.39 -2.85
N LEU A 49 -5.37 -0.15 -3.18
CA LEU A 49 -6.67 0.29 -3.68
C LEU A 49 -7.86 0.00 -2.73
N LEU A 50 -7.64 -0.12 -1.42
CA LEU A 50 -8.73 -0.04 -0.44
C LEU A 50 -9.35 1.35 -0.44
N GLU A 51 -8.54 2.36 -0.73
CA GLU A 51 -8.96 3.70 -1.11
C GLU A 51 -8.53 3.94 -2.56
N GLU A 52 -9.47 4.16 -3.45
CA GLU A 52 -9.16 4.51 -4.83
C GLU A 52 -8.57 5.92 -4.89
N PRO A 53 -7.39 6.11 -5.50
CA PRO A 53 -6.84 7.44 -5.73
C PRO A 53 -7.81 8.29 -6.58
N THR A 54 -7.82 9.60 -6.35
CA THR A 54 -8.55 10.53 -7.21
C THR A 54 -7.83 10.71 -8.55
N PHE A 55 -6.48 10.79 -8.49
CA PHE A 55 -5.58 10.81 -9.65
C PHE A 55 -4.30 10.04 -9.31
N GLY A 56 -3.53 9.71 -10.34
CA GLY A 56 -2.28 8.98 -10.21
C GLY A 56 -2.41 7.49 -10.45
N GLU A 57 -1.29 6.80 -10.42
CA GLU A 57 -1.21 5.39 -10.77
C GLU A 57 -0.50 4.56 -9.70
N VAL A 58 -0.99 3.34 -9.52
CA VAL A 58 -0.36 2.30 -8.69
C VAL A 58 -0.02 1.12 -9.56
N TRP A 59 1.25 0.72 -9.52
CA TRP A 59 1.80 -0.38 -10.29
C TRP A 59 2.40 -1.44 -9.36
N ILE A 60 2.13 -2.71 -9.63
CA ILE A 60 2.74 -3.85 -8.95
C ILE A 60 3.42 -4.75 -9.96
N GLU A 61 4.73 -4.99 -9.82
CA GLU A 61 5.53 -5.79 -10.75
C GLU A 61 5.33 -5.39 -12.23
N GLY A 62 5.34 -4.08 -12.49
CA GLY A 62 5.15 -3.52 -13.83
C GLY A 62 3.72 -3.67 -14.38
N LYS A 63 2.74 -4.00 -13.52
CA LYS A 63 1.32 -4.08 -13.88
C LYS A 63 0.51 -2.98 -13.19
N LEU A 64 -0.32 -2.30 -13.97
CA LEU A 64 -1.16 -1.19 -13.55
C LEU A 64 -2.39 -1.70 -12.80
N MET A 65 -2.60 -1.23 -11.58
CA MET A 65 -3.75 -1.58 -10.75
C MET A 65 -4.89 -0.55 -10.82
N THR A 66 -4.57 0.70 -11.08
CA THR A 66 -5.52 1.82 -11.21
C THR A 66 -6.00 1.99 -12.66
N PRO A 67 -7.01 2.83 -12.92
CA PRO A 67 -7.19 3.41 -14.25
C PRO A 67 -5.92 4.12 -14.72
N VAL A 68 -5.76 4.29 -16.02
CA VAL A 68 -4.66 5.07 -16.61
C VAL A 68 -4.88 6.55 -16.28
N ASP A 69 -3.89 7.21 -15.71
CA ASP A 69 -3.91 8.65 -15.48
C ASP A 69 -3.30 9.36 -16.71
N PRO A 70 -4.11 10.11 -17.52
CA PRO A 70 -3.62 10.74 -18.72
C PRO A 70 -2.49 11.74 -18.47
N TYR A 71 -2.44 12.33 -17.26
CA TYR A 71 -1.43 13.33 -16.90
C TYR A 71 -0.03 12.73 -16.68
N LEU A 72 0.08 11.42 -16.57
CA LEU A 72 1.37 10.72 -16.46
C LEU A 72 1.98 10.30 -17.80
N HIS A 73 1.19 10.41 -18.91
CA HIS A 73 1.58 9.95 -20.24
C HIS A 73 1.61 11.11 -21.24
N TYR A 74 2.81 11.59 -21.57
CA TYR A 74 3.01 12.74 -22.47
C TYR A 74 2.43 12.53 -23.87
N ASP A 75 2.52 11.31 -24.41
CA ASP A 75 1.95 10.94 -25.69
C ASP A 75 0.41 11.00 -25.70
N VAL A 76 -0.21 10.61 -24.59
CA VAL A 76 -1.66 10.73 -24.37
C VAL A 76 -2.07 12.20 -24.32
N ILE A 77 -1.35 13.04 -23.57
CA ILE A 77 -1.62 14.49 -23.50
C ILE A 77 -1.55 15.09 -24.90
N LYS A 78 -0.49 14.80 -25.67
CA LYS A 78 -0.28 15.34 -27.02
C LYS A 78 -1.33 14.87 -28.02
N ALA A 79 -1.87 13.68 -27.85
CA ALA A 79 -2.96 13.16 -28.70
C ALA A 79 -4.31 13.82 -28.42
N SER A 80 -4.46 14.52 -27.29
CA SER A 80 -5.72 15.18 -26.89
C SER A 80 -6.11 16.34 -27.81
N ASN A 81 -7.40 16.53 -28.01
CA ASN A 81 -7.92 17.69 -28.73
C ASN A 81 -7.60 19.00 -28.00
N THR A 82 -7.58 18.97 -26.68
CA THR A 82 -7.21 20.12 -25.84
C THR A 82 -5.77 20.55 -26.12
N TYR A 83 -4.80 19.61 -26.16
CA TYR A 83 -3.42 19.95 -26.52
C TYR A 83 -3.32 20.50 -27.96
N LYS A 84 -3.95 19.84 -28.94
CA LYS A 84 -3.94 20.25 -30.35
C LYS A 84 -4.48 21.68 -30.53
N LYS A 85 -5.50 22.06 -29.75
CA LYS A 85 -6.06 23.40 -29.76
C LYS A 85 -5.06 24.44 -29.23
N LEU A 86 -4.44 24.20 -28.07
CA LEU A 86 -3.44 25.09 -27.47
C LEU A 86 -2.23 25.27 -28.38
N ALA A 87 -1.75 24.18 -29.00
CA ALA A 87 -0.65 24.25 -29.97
C ALA A 87 -1.01 25.06 -31.22
N ALA A 88 -2.25 24.94 -31.73
CA ALA A 88 -2.74 25.73 -32.85
C ALA A 88 -2.88 27.23 -32.52
N GLU A 89 -3.10 27.57 -31.24
CA GLU A 89 -3.09 28.94 -30.73
C GLU A 89 -1.67 29.52 -30.56
N GLY A 90 -0.62 28.75 -30.89
CA GLY A 90 0.78 29.19 -30.86
C GLY A 90 1.49 28.94 -29.50
N MET A 91 0.88 28.19 -28.57
CA MET A 91 1.53 27.83 -27.32
C MET A 91 2.60 26.79 -27.57
N ASP A 92 3.77 26.96 -26.96
CA ASP A 92 4.81 25.93 -27.06
C ASP A 92 4.44 24.62 -26.30
N GLU A 93 5.17 23.55 -26.61
CA GLU A 93 4.85 22.22 -26.09
C GLU A 93 4.87 22.16 -24.57
N VAL A 94 5.87 22.75 -23.93
CA VAL A 94 6.06 22.69 -22.47
C VAL A 94 4.95 23.46 -21.77
N ASP A 95 4.68 24.67 -22.21
CA ASP A 95 3.64 25.54 -21.64
C ASP A 95 2.24 24.93 -21.82
N ALA A 96 1.96 24.32 -22.99
CA ALA A 96 0.70 23.65 -23.24
C ALA A 96 0.49 22.46 -22.29
N ILE A 97 1.50 21.61 -22.10
CA ILE A 97 1.45 20.46 -21.19
C ILE A 97 1.31 20.93 -19.75
N MET A 98 2.09 21.94 -19.33
CA MET A 98 2.02 22.48 -17.96
C MET A 98 0.64 23.08 -17.67
N LYS A 99 0.07 23.82 -18.62
CA LYS A 99 -1.27 24.38 -18.49
C LYS A 99 -2.33 23.28 -18.36
N ILE A 100 -2.27 22.26 -19.22
CA ILE A 100 -3.20 21.12 -19.18
C ILE A 100 -3.17 20.44 -17.82
N LYS A 101 -1.97 20.17 -17.29
CA LYS A 101 -1.82 19.53 -15.96
C LYS A 101 -2.29 20.42 -14.83
N LYS A 102 -1.92 21.71 -14.83
CA LYS A 102 -2.22 22.66 -13.76
C LYS A 102 -3.72 22.98 -13.65
N GLU A 103 -4.40 23.07 -14.80
CA GLU A 103 -5.81 23.47 -14.88
C GLU A 103 -6.76 22.27 -15.01
N ASP A 104 -6.24 21.03 -14.92
CA ASP A 104 -7.00 19.76 -15.03
C ASP A 104 -7.92 19.74 -16.27
N LEU A 105 -7.34 20.00 -17.45
CA LEU A 105 -8.13 20.24 -18.67
C LEU A 105 -8.56 18.96 -19.39
N LEU A 106 -8.02 17.78 -19.06
CA LEU A 106 -8.38 16.52 -19.69
C LEU A 106 -9.56 15.86 -18.95
N GLN A 107 -10.61 15.61 -19.68
CA GLN A 107 -11.82 15.00 -19.14
C GLN A 107 -11.85 13.50 -19.45
N GLU A 108 -11.65 12.66 -18.47
CA GLU A 108 -11.55 11.20 -18.61
C GLU A 108 -12.72 10.54 -19.37
N LYS A 109 -13.94 11.05 -19.24
CA LYS A 109 -15.16 10.35 -19.70
C LYS A 109 -15.87 11.06 -20.85
N SER A 110 -15.34 12.15 -21.39
CA SER A 110 -16.14 12.99 -22.27
C SER A 110 -16.09 12.65 -23.76
N GLY A 111 -15.19 11.79 -24.22
CA GLY A 111 -14.95 11.55 -25.65
C GLY A 111 -14.55 12.81 -26.43
N LYS A 112 -14.42 13.95 -25.78
CA LYS A 112 -14.08 15.26 -26.36
C LYS A 112 -12.61 15.35 -26.77
N GLU A 113 -11.74 14.55 -26.13
CA GLU A 113 -10.29 14.55 -26.37
C GLU A 113 -9.87 13.81 -27.66
N GLY A 114 -10.82 13.15 -28.34
CA GLY A 114 -10.62 12.55 -29.66
C GLY A 114 -10.31 11.06 -29.62
N SER A 115 -10.37 10.45 -30.82
CA SER A 115 -10.20 8.98 -30.96
C SER A 115 -8.77 8.51 -30.72
N GLU A 116 -7.77 9.32 -31.07
CA GLU A 116 -6.36 9.01 -30.87
C GLU A 116 -6.01 8.96 -29.38
N TYR A 117 -6.43 9.97 -28.60
CA TYR A 117 -6.32 10.00 -27.15
C TYR A 117 -6.92 8.73 -26.51
N LYS A 118 -8.18 8.42 -26.88
CA LYS A 118 -8.86 7.24 -26.37
C LYS A 118 -8.11 5.94 -26.75
N SER A 119 -7.63 5.83 -27.98
CA SER A 119 -6.90 4.66 -28.45
C SER A 119 -5.61 4.43 -27.67
N LEU A 120 -4.86 5.50 -27.33
CA LEU A 120 -3.66 5.39 -26.51
C LEU A 120 -3.97 4.98 -25.08
N MET A 121 -4.98 5.60 -24.44
CA MET A 121 -5.45 5.20 -23.11
C MET A 121 -5.84 3.73 -23.06
N ASP A 122 -6.67 3.27 -24.01
CA ASP A 122 -7.10 1.88 -24.13
C ASP A 122 -5.92 0.92 -24.36
N LYS A 123 -4.90 1.35 -25.12
CA LYS A 123 -3.69 0.56 -25.35
C LYS A 123 -2.88 0.38 -24.07
N ILE A 124 -2.58 1.49 -23.35
CA ILE A 124 -1.84 1.44 -22.09
C ILE A 124 -2.56 0.54 -21.10
N TYR A 125 -3.87 0.70 -20.96
CA TYR A 125 -4.67 -0.13 -20.07
C TYR A 125 -4.61 -1.62 -20.45
N LYS A 126 -4.85 -1.97 -21.72
CA LYS A 126 -4.86 -3.37 -22.17
C LYS A 126 -3.52 -4.08 -22.04
N GLU A 127 -2.41 -3.36 -22.25
CA GLU A 127 -1.06 -3.92 -22.20
C GLU A 127 -0.59 -4.13 -20.76
N ASN A 128 -1.03 -3.27 -19.84
CA ASN A 128 -0.44 -3.20 -18.50
C ASN A 128 -1.39 -3.59 -17.36
N HIS A 129 -2.71 -3.49 -17.54
CA HIS A 129 -3.65 -3.69 -16.45
C HIS A 129 -3.61 -5.11 -15.87
N ILE A 130 -3.69 -5.18 -14.53
CA ILE A 130 -3.95 -6.39 -13.76
C ILE A 130 -5.29 -6.25 -13.01
N ASP A 131 -6.05 -7.33 -12.93
CA ASP A 131 -7.25 -7.35 -12.07
C ASP A 131 -6.91 -6.95 -10.63
N THR A 132 -7.68 -6.03 -10.06
CA THR A 132 -7.42 -5.47 -8.73
C THR A 132 -7.35 -6.55 -7.64
N ASN A 133 -8.16 -7.62 -7.73
CA ASN A 133 -8.11 -8.71 -6.77
C ASN A 133 -6.83 -9.53 -6.92
N LEU A 134 -6.32 -9.71 -8.14
CA LEU A 134 -5.03 -10.35 -8.36
C LEU A 134 -3.89 -9.48 -7.83
N GLY A 135 -3.94 -8.17 -8.05
CA GLY A 135 -2.98 -7.23 -7.48
C GLY A 135 -3.00 -7.25 -5.94
N ARG A 136 -4.18 -7.22 -5.34
CA ARG A 136 -4.33 -7.31 -3.87
C ARG A 136 -3.84 -8.62 -3.26
N ARG A 137 -3.85 -9.73 -4.00
CA ARG A 137 -3.25 -11.00 -3.53
C ARG A 137 -1.74 -10.91 -3.39
N LYS A 138 -1.09 -10.05 -4.20
CA LYS A 138 0.35 -9.77 -4.13
C LYS A 138 0.71 -8.82 -2.98
N MET A 139 -0.26 -8.05 -2.50
CA MET A 139 -0.08 -7.05 -1.42
C MET A 139 -1.06 -7.32 -0.29
N SER A 140 -0.60 -7.96 0.76
CA SER A 140 -1.42 -8.16 1.97
C SER A 140 -1.32 -6.97 2.91
N MET A 141 -2.43 -6.65 3.59
CA MET A 141 -2.49 -5.53 4.53
C MET A 141 -2.85 -6.00 5.93
N VAL A 142 -2.09 -5.50 6.91
CA VAL A 142 -2.33 -5.64 8.35
C VAL A 142 -2.82 -4.31 8.87
N PHE A 143 -3.97 -4.32 9.54
CA PHE A 143 -4.66 -3.12 10.01
C PHE A 143 -4.37 -2.83 11.48
N GLN A 144 -4.59 -1.59 11.89
CA GLN A 144 -4.57 -1.16 13.28
C GLN A 144 -5.57 -1.96 14.14
N GLN A 145 -6.79 -2.14 13.65
CA GLN A 145 -7.77 -3.05 14.25
C GLN A 145 -7.58 -4.41 13.59
N PHE A 146 -7.32 -5.43 14.34
CA PHE A 146 -6.94 -6.79 13.93
C PHE A 146 -7.76 -7.37 12.77
N ASN A 147 -9.02 -6.95 12.62
CA ASN A 147 -9.97 -7.34 11.58
C ASN A 147 -10.13 -8.86 11.41
N LEU A 148 -10.02 -9.61 12.53
CA LEU A 148 -10.29 -11.04 12.55
C LEU A 148 -11.80 -11.29 12.47
N PHE A 149 -12.19 -12.33 11.75
CA PHE A 149 -13.58 -12.78 11.69
C PHE A 149 -13.95 -13.46 13.01
N ASN A 150 -14.78 -12.80 13.82
CA ASN A 150 -15.13 -13.27 15.16
C ASN A 150 -15.96 -14.57 15.19
N ASN A 151 -16.61 -14.91 14.09
CA ASN A 151 -17.38 -16.13 13.89
C ASN A 151 -16.57 -17.31 13.37
N LEU A 152 -15.24 -17.13 13.15
CA LEU A 152 -14.31 -18.14 12.71
C LEU A 152 -13.27 -18.36 13.80
N THR A 153 -12.77 -19.60 13.93
CA THR A 153 -11.61 -19.91 14.76
C THR A 153 -10.33 -19.27 14.20
N VAL A 154 -9.26 -19.27 14.98
CA VAL A 154 -7.94 -18.79 14.53
C VAL A 154 -7.50 -19.50 13.26
N LEU A 155 -7.57 -20.83 13.23
CA LEU A 155 -7.18 -21.61 12.06
C LEU A 155 -8.03 -21.28 10.84
N GLU A 156 -9.35 -21.17 11.01
CA GLU A 156 -10.26 -20.81 9.93
C GLU A 156 -10.00 -19.40 9.42
N ASN A 157 -9.66 -18.43 10.28
CA ASN A 157 -9.24 -17.09 9.87
C ASN A 157 -8.01 -17.12 8.96
N ILE A 158 -7.01 -17.93 9.29
CA ILE A 158 -5.78 -18.03 8.49
C ILE A 158 -6.04 -18.75 7.16
N MET A 159 -6.84 -19.80 7.18
CA MET A 159 -7.12 -20.63 6.00
C MET A 159 -8.09 -20.01 5.02
N LEU A 160 -8.93 -19.04 5.42
CA LEU A 160 -10.06 -18.53 4.63
C LEU A 160 -9.60 -18.03 3.24
N ALA A 161 -8.70 -17.08 3.19
CA ALA A 161 -8.27 -16.47 1.95
C ALA A 161 -7.50 -17.44 1.02
N PRO A 162 -6.56 -18.28 1.50
CA PRO A 162 -5.93 -19.32 0.69
C PRO A 162 -6.95 -20.32 0.09
N VAL A 163 -7.93 -20.77 0.87
CA VAL A 163 -8.97 -21.69 0.38
C VAL A 163 -9.85 -21.04 -0.67
N GLU A 164 -10.29 -19.80 -0.47
CA GLU A 164 -11.09 -19.09 -1.48
C GLU A 164 -10.27 -18.83 -2.75
N THR A 165 -8.98 -18.57 -2.62
CA THR A 165 -8.06 -18.43 -3.76
C THR A 165 -7.93 -19.74 -4.54
N ALA A 166 -7.81 -20.89 -3.86
CA ALA A 166 -7.76 -22.21 -4.51
C ALA A 166 -9.07 -22.52 -5.25
N LYS A 167 -10.22 -22.16 -4.69
CA LYS A 167 -11.53 -22.27 -5.36
C LYS A 167 -11.60 -21.40 -6.62
N TYR A 168 -11.19 -20.13 -6.51
CA TYR A 168 -11.16 -19.21 -7.66
C TYR A 168 -10.27 -19.75 -8.79
N ASN A 169 -9.13 -20.33 -8.44
CA ASN A 169 -8.18 -20.92 -9.39
C ASN A 169 -8.66 -22.29 -9.90
N LYS A 170 -9.84 -22.76 -9.48
CA LYS A 170 -10.46 -24.04 -9.90
C LYS A 170 -9.53 -25.25 -9.68
N VAL A 171 -8.83 -25.28 -8.52
CA VAL A 171 -7.97 -26.42 -8.16
C VAL A 171 -8.79 -27.72 -8.16
N LYS A 172 -8.33 -28.74 -8.89
CA LYS A 172 -9.09 -29.98 -9.09
C LYS A 172 -9.23 -30.80 -7.82
N ASP A 173 -8.14 -30.94 -7.05
CA ASP A 173 -8.14 -31.65 -5.75
C ASP A 173 -8.24 -30.64 -4.61
N MET A 174 -9.45 -30.19 -4.32
CA MET A 174 -9.72 -29.28 -3.21
C MET A 174 -9.48 -29.88 -1.83
N ASN A 175 -9.57 -31.21 -1.68
CA ASN A 175 -9.33 -31.85 -0.38
C ASN A 175 -7.83 -31.90 -0.06
N GLY A 176 -7.01 -32.30 -1.03
CA GLY A 176 -5.56 -32.26 -0.91
C GLY A 176 -5.04 -30.84 -0.73
N GLU A 177 -5.61 -29.85 -1.46
CA GLU A 177 -5.21 -28.47 -1.33
C GLU A 177 -5.55 -27.87 0.06
N LYS A 178 -6.74 -28.14 0.58
CA LYS A 178 -7.11 -27.74 1.95
C LYS A 178 -6.18 -28.35 3.01
N ALA A 179 -5.75 -29.62 2.82
CA ALA A 179 -4.81 -30.25 3.73
C ALA A 179 -3.45 -29.53 3.75
N LYS A 180 -2.92 -29.14 2.57
CA LYS A 180 -1.69 -28.34 2.47
C LYS A 180 -1.83 -26.95 3.11
N ILE A 181 -2.94 -26.26 2.81
CA ILE A 181 -3.23 -24.96 3.42
C ILE A 181 -3.30 -25.06 4.94
N ARG A 182 -3.91 -26.13 5.48
CA ARG A 182 -3.97 -26.38 6.91
C ARG A 182 -2.58 -26.59 7.50
N GLU A 183 -1.73 -27.38 6.88
CA GLU A 183 -0.36 -27.61 7.32
C GLU A 183 0.45 -26.31 7.33
N GLN A 184 0.35 -25.49 6.27
CA GLN A 184 0.97 -24.17 6.23
C GLN A 184 0.46 -23.24 7.34
N ALA A 185 -0.85 -23.24 7.61
CA ALA A 185 -1.44 -22.45 8.68
C ALA A 185 -0.91 -22.88 10.07
N PHE A 186 -0.75 -24.17 10.31
CA PHE A 186 -0.12 -24.67 11.55
C PHE A 186 1.36 -24.31 11.66
N THR A 187 2.10 -24.33 10.55
CA THR A 187 3.50 -23.89 10.51
C THR A 187 3.61 -22.41 10.90
N LEU A 188 2.71 -21.58 10.38
CA LEU A 188 2.65 -20.14 10.72
C LEU A 188 2.24 -19.93 12.19
N LEU A 189 1.27 -20.68 12.70
CA LEU A 189 0.87 -20.61 14.11
C LEU A 189 2.01 -21.03 15.04
N LYS A 190 2.76 -22.05 14.68
CA LYS A 190 3.94 -22.49 15.45
C LYS A 190 5.02 -21.42 15.48
N ARG A 191 5.25 -20.72 14.35
CA ARG A 191 6.22 -19.62 14.27
C ARG A 191 5.92 -18.52 15.29
N ILE A 192 4.66 -18.27 15.61
CA ILE A 192 4.24 -17.25 16.59
C ILE A 192 3.87 -17.83 17.96
N GLY A 193 4.11 -19.14 18.20
CA GLY A 193 3.85 -19.81 19.48
C GLY A 193 2.36 -19.87 19.86
N LEU A 194 1.46 -20.00 18.89
CA LEU A 194 0.01 -19.99 19.09
C LEU A 194 -0.69 -21.21 18.47
N GLU A 195 0.02 -22.34 18.28
CA GLU A 195 -0.58 -23.55 17.74
C GLU A 195 -1.67 -24.15 18.65
N ASP A 196 -1.58 -23.97 19.97
CA ASP A 196 -2.60 -24.37 20.94
C ASP A 196 -3.90 -23.54 20.85
N LYS A 197 -3.86 -22.42 20.13
CA LYS A 197 -5.00 -21.54 19.92
C LYS A 197 -5.74 -21.77 18.59
N ALA A 198 -5.34 -22.77 17.80
CA ALA A 198 -5.90 -23.01 16.46
C ALA A 198 -7.44 -23.06 16.44
N ASP A 199 -8.04 -23.74 17.41
CA ASP A 199 -9.50 -23.91 17.51
C ASP A 199 -10.18 -22.88 18.41
N VAL A 200 -9.46 -21.83 18.86
CA VAL A 200 -9.98 -20.75 19.72
C VAL A 200 -10.58 -19.63 18.85
N TYR A 201 -11.65 -19.00 19.32
CA TYR A 201 -12.23 -17.82 18.67
C TYR A 201 -11.51 -16.53 19.09
N PRO A 202 -11.46 -15.51 18.21
CA PRO A 202 -10.76 -14.25 18.47
C PRO A 202 -11.18 -13.53 19.76
N SER A 203 -12.42 -13.70 20.22
CA SER A 203 -12.93 -13.08 21.45
C SER A 203 -12.20 -13.53 22.73
N LYS A 204 -11.51 -14.68 22.69
CA LYS A 204 -10.75 -15.24 23.81
C LYS A 204 -9.24 -14.98 23.78
N LEU A 205 -8.79 -14.12 22.86
CA LEU A 205 -7.38 -13.80 22.64
C LEU A 205 -7.05 -12.42 23.18
N SER A 206 -5.80 -12.25 23.63
CA SER A 206 -5.24 -10.92 23.94
C SER A 206 -5.05 -10.08 22.66
N GLY A 207 -4.86 -8.75 22.81
CA GLY A 207 -4.58 -7.84 21.71
C GLY A 207 -3.37 -8.26 20.89
N GLY A 208 -2.24 -8.54 21.54
CA GLY A 208 -1.01 -8.99 20.88
C GLY A 208 -1.16 -10.33 20.16
N GLN A 209 -1.91 -11.29 20.75
CA GLN A 209 -2.23 -12.55 20.08
C GLN A 209 -3.06 -12.32 18.81
N LYS A 210 -4.10 -11.46 18.88
CA LYS A 210 -4.92 -11.09 17.71
C LYS A 210 -4.08 -10.47 16.60
N GLN A 211 -3.16 -9.58 16.96
CA GLN A 211 -2.32 -8.92 15.98
C GLN A 211 -1.34 -9.88 15.31
N ARG A 212 -0.66 -10.73 16.08
CA ARG A 212 0.22 -11.76 15.51
C ARG A 212 -0.55 -12.71 14.58
N ILE A 213 -1.78 -13.09 14.94
CA ILE A 213 -2.65 -13.89 14.07
C ILE A 213 -3.04 -13.11 12.80
N ALA A 214 -3.33 -11.81 12.89
CA ALA A 214 -3.63 -10.98 11.72
C ALA A 214 -2.43 -10.90 10.76
N ILE A 215 -1.20 -10.81 11.30
CA ILE A 215 0.03 -10.85 10.51
C ILE A 215 0.18 -12.21 9.80
N VAL A 216 0.07 -13.32 10.51
CA VAL A 216 0.23 -14.66 9.89
C VAL A 216 -0.92 -15.00 8.94
N ARG A 217 -2.13 -14.49 9.17
CA ARG A 217 -3.24 -14.58 8.21
C ARG A 217 -2.87 -13.90 6.88
N SER A 218 -2.22 -12.74 6.95
CA SER A 218 -1.74 -12.01 5.79
C SER A 218 -0.60 -12.76 5.10
N LEU A 219 0.33 -13.34 5.86
CA LEU A 219 1.43 -14.18 5.35
C LEU A 219 0.95 -15.48 4.69
N ALA A 220 -0.18 -16.03 5.13
CA ALA A 220 -0.74 -17.26 4.54
C ALA A 220 -1.11 -17.13 3.06
N MET A 221 -1.24 -15.91 2.55
CA MET A 221 -1.44 -15.62 1.13
C MET A 221 -0.13 -15.62 0.33
N ASN A 222 1.03 -15.76 0.99
CA ASN A 222 2.35 -15.66 0.39
C ASN A 222 2.49 -14.38 -0.46
N PRO A 223 2.27 -13.19 0.14
CA PRO A 223 2.29 -11.94 -0.60
C PRO A 223 3.70 -11.54 -0.98
N ASP A 224 3.82 -10.75 -2.05
CA ASP A 224 5.09 -10.14 -2.47
C ASP A 224 5.43 -8.89 -1.65
N VAL A 225 4.40 -8.20 -1.14
CA VAL A 225 4.52 -6.99 -0.29
C VAL A 225 3.57 -7.08 0.89
N MET A 226 4.04 -6.71 2.08
CA MET A 226 3.18 -6.52 3.26
C MET A 226 3.06 -5.04 3.63
N LEU A 227 1.82 -4.58 3.78
CA LEU A 227 1.46 -3.23 4.18
C LEU A 227 0.98 -3.27 5.64
N PHE A 228 1.55 -2.43 6.51
CA PHE A 228 1.19 -2.36 7.92
C PHE A 228 0.66 -0.96 8.27
N ASP A 229 -0.60 -0.87 8.67
CA ASP A 229 -1.26 0.37 9.08
C ASP A 229 -1.30 0.44 10.61
N GLU A 230 -0.30 1.07 11.23
CA GLU A 230 -0.16 1.25 12.68
C GLU A 230 -0.39 -0.04 13.49
N PRO A 231 0.39 -1.11 13.26
CA PRO A 231 0.08 -2.45 13.77
C PRO A 231 0.15 -2.58 15.31
N THR A 232 0.70 -1.60 16.02
CA THR A 232 0.87 -1.60 17.48
C THR A 232 -0.06 -0.65 18.21
N SER A 233 -0.71 0.29 17.53
CA SER A 233 -1.45 1.38 18.18
C SER A 233 -2.70 0.96 18.98
N ALA A 234 -3.23 -0.24 18.74
CA ALA A 234 -4.36 -0.81 19.48
C ALA A 234 -3.91 -1.81 20.57
N LEU A 235 -2.62 -1.85 20.92
CA LEU A 235 -2.05 -2.80 21.87
C LEU A 235 -1.65 -2.13 23.17
N ASP A 236 -1.73 -2.92 24.26
CA ASP A 236 -1.11 -2.55 25.53
C ASP A 236 0.42 -2.56 25.40
N PRO A 237 1.17 -1.68 26.10
CA PRO A 237 2.63 -1.57 25.98
C PRO A 237 3.39 -2.90 26.16
N GLU A 238 2.90 -3.76 27.03
CA GLU A 238 3.50 -5.09 27.29
C GLU A 238 3.44 -6.03 26.09
N MET A 239 2.52 -5.80 25.13
CA MET A 239 2.30 -6.65 23.98
C MET A 239 2.96 -6.13 22.70
N ILE A 240 3.44 -4.89 22.68
CA ILE A 240 4.04 -4.24 21.51
C ILE A 240 5.30 -4.98 21.08
N GLY A 241 6.17 -5.34 22.03
CA GLY A 241 7.43 -6.01 21.77
C GLY A 241 7.30 -7.27 20.93
N GLU A 242 6.38 -8.17 21.29
CA GLU A 242 6.17 -9.44 20.56
C GLU A 242 5.73 -9.24 19.09
N VAL A 243 4.98 -8.17 18.82
CA VAL A 243 4.54 -7.83 17.45
C VAL A 243 5.70 -7.22 16.66
N LEU A 244 6.47 -6.31 17.27
CA LEU A 244 7.63 -5.71 16.63
C LEU A 244 8.73 -6.75 16.35
N ASP A 245 8.96 -7.69 17.25
CA ASP A 245 9.92 -8.77 17.06
C ASP A 245 9.53 -9.65 15.87
N LEU A 246 8.25 -10.01 15.74
CA LEU A 246 7.76 -10.73 14.55
C LEU A 246 7.99 -9.95 13.27
N MET A 247 7.75 -8.63 13.29
CA MET A 247 7.99 -7.78 12.11
C MET A 247 9.48 -7.67 11.76
N LYS A 248 10.38 -7.60 12.78
CA LYS A 248 11.84 -7.66 12.58
C LYS A 248 12.27 -8.97 11.92
N GLU A 249 11.73 -10.09 12.37
CA GLU A 249 12.00 -11.39 11.74
C GLU A 249 11.58 -11.41 10.27
N LEU A 250 10.45 -10.81 9.92
CA LEU A 250 9.99 -10.71 8.53
C LEU A 250 10.93 -9.85 7.69
N ALA A 251 11.39 -8.71 8.22
CA ALA A 251 12.38 -7.85 7.57
C ALA A 251 13.67 -8.61 7.29
N GLN A 252 14.22 -9.29 8.30
CA GLN A 252 15.44 -10.10 8.18
C GLN A 252 15.29 -11.26 7.19
N ALA A 253 14.07 -11.79 7.03
CA ALA A 253 13.77 -12.80 6.03
C ALA A 253 13.62 -12.25 4.59
N GLY A 254 13.83 -10.95 4.38
CA GLY A 254 13.76 -10.28 3.08
C GLY A 254 12.34 -10.00 2.58
N MET A 255 11.35 -9.90 3.49
CA MET A 255 9.99 -9.51 3.14
C MET A 255 9.97 -8.03 2.76
N THR A 256 9.39 -7.71 1.60
CA THR A 256 9.11 -6.33 1.21
C THR A 256 8.00 -5.75 2.09
N MET A 257 8.24 -4.64 2.77
CA MET A 257 7.29 -4.08 3.72
C MET A 257 7.16 -2.56 3.58
N VAL A 258 5.91 -2.07 3.70
CA VAL A 258 5.62 -0.64 3.90
C VAL A 258 4.85 -0.50 5.21
N ILE A 259 5.39 0.29 6.14
CA ILE A 259 4.95 0.30 7.53
C ILE A 259 4.61 1.73 7.94
N VAL A 260 3.34 2.01 8.21
CA VAL A 260 2.94 3.24 8.94
C VAL A 260 3.09 2.94 10.43
N THR A 261 3.93 3.70 11.11
CA THR A 261 4.21 3.47 12.54
C THR A 261 4.47 4.76 13.32
N HIS A 262 4.21 4.71 14.61
CA HIS A 262 4.63 5.69 15.62
C HIS A 262 5.79 5.18 16.49
N GLU A 263 6.27 3.96 16.25
CA GLU A 263 7.40 3.36 16.95
C GLU A 263 8.72 3.80 16.29
N MET A 264 9.24 5.00 16.66
CA MET A 264 10.41 5.59 16.00
C MET A 264 11.67 4.73 16.16
N GLY A 265 11.86 4.09 17.33
CA GLY A 265 12.96 3.18 17.58
C GLY A 265 12.94 1.96 16.65
N PHE A 266 11.75 1.39 16.43
CA PHE A 266 11.55 0.30 15.50
C PHE A 266 11.80 0.75 14.04
N ALA A 267 11.22 1.88 13.62
CA ALA A 267 11.43 2.42 12.28
C ALA A 267 12.92 2.64 11.98
N ARG A 268 13.67 3.17 12.97
CA ARG A 268 15.11 3.39 12.85
C ARG A 268 15.91 2.08 12.69
N GLU A 269 15.49 1.02 13.38
CA GLU A 269 16.21 -0.26 13.40
C GLU A 269 15.98 -1.11 12.15
N VAL A 270 14.75 -1.08 11.60
CA VAL A 270 14.36 -2.08 10.59
C VAL A 270 14.25 -1.52 9.17
N SER A 271 14.14 -0.19 9.00
CA SER A 271 13.88 0.38 7.70
C SER A 271 15.15 0.59 6.88
N ASP A 272 15.06 0.31 5.59
CA ASP A 272 16.05 0.73 4.62
C ASP A 272 15.86 2.22 4.27
N ARG A 273 14.58 2.66 4.27
CA ARG A 273 14.20 4.04 3.96
C ARG A 273 13.01 4.49 4.81
N VAL A 274 12.99 5.78 5.14
CA VAL A 274 11.93 6.41 5.92
C VAL A 274 11.33 7.56 5.11
N LEU A 275 10.00 7.61 5.04
CA LEU A 275 9.25 8.68 4.41
C LEU A 275 8.57 9.51 5.51
N PHE A 276 8.87 10.80 5.58
CA PHE A 276 8.14 11.74 6.42
C PHE A 276 7.00 12.37 5.63
N VAL A 277 5.76 12.07 6.03
CA VAL A 277 4.54 12.57 5.40
C VAL A 277 3.91 13.65 6.26
N ASP A 278 3.73 14.85 5.71
CA ASP A 278 3.02 15.95 6.34
C ASP A 278 2.19 16.73 5.32
N GLU A 279 0.98 17.16 5.72
CA GLU A 279 0.03 17.92 4.90
C GLU A 279 -0.29 17.31 3.52
N GLY A 280 -0.22 15.99 3.40
CA GLY A 280 -0.49 15.25 2.17
C GLY A 280 0.68 15.14 1.19
N TYR A 281 1.90 15.53 1.61
CA TYR A 281 3.13 15.42 0.82
C TYR A 281 4.17 14.54 1.53
N ILE A 282 5.06 13.90 0.77
CA ILE A 282 6.34 13.44 1.31
C ILE A 282 7.23 14.69 1.40
N LYS A 283 7.51 15.15 2.61
CA LYS A 283 8.33 16.34 2.88
C LYS A 283 9.82 16.01 2.89
N GLU A 284 10.16 14.83 3.39
CA GLU A 284 11.53 14.33 3.39
C GLU A 284 11.52 12.81 3.28
N GLU A 285 12.50 12.25 2.58
CA GLU A 285 12.79 10.83 2.53
C GLU A 285 14.30 10.59 2.54
N GLY A 286 14.71 9.47 3.13
CA GLY A 286 16.11 9.10 3.23
C GLY A 286 16.31 7.84 4.05
N THR A 287 17.57 7.49 4.30
CA THR A 287 17.93 6.44 5.25
C THR A 287 17.48 6.82 6.67
N PRO A 288 17.33 5.84 7.58
CA PRO A 288 17.04 6.15 8.98
C PRO A 288 18.02 7.15 9.60
N GLU A 289 19.32 7.06 9.30
CA GLU A 289 20.34 8.01 9.78
C GLU A 289 20.06 9.43 9.27
N GLU A 290 19.76 9.60 7.98
CA GLU A 290 19.46 10.92 7.40
C GLU A 290 18.22 11.54 8.03
N VAL A 291 17.13 10.75 8.16
CA VAL A 291 15.83 11.25 8.61
C VAL A 291 15.80 11.50 10.12
N PHE A 292 16.40 10.62 10.94
CA PHE A 292 16.34 10.73 12.39
C PHE A 292 17.47 11.56 13.02
N ASP A 293 18.69 11.51 12.45
CA ASP A 293 19.87 12.16 13.02
C ASP A 293 20.23 13.47 12.32
N HIS A 294 19.88 13.58 11.02
CA HIS A 294 20.24 14.73 10.18
C HIS A 294 19.04 15.28 9.40
N PRO A 295 17.85 15.48 10.04
CA PRO A 295 16.65 15.95 9.37
C PRO A 295 16.88 17.36 8.76
N LYS A 296 16.48 17.52 7.50
CA LYS A 296 16.64 18.78 6.75
C LYS A 296 15.37 19.62 6.78
N ASP A 297 14.20 18.97 6.70
CA ASP A 297 12.91 19.66 6.70
C ASP A 297 12.57 20.20 8.09
N PRO A 298 12.24 21.50 8.24
CA PRO A 298 11.93 22.11 9.56
C PRO A 298 10.72 21.46 10.25
N ARG A 299 9.74 20.96 9.49
CA ARG A 299 8.57 20.28 10.04
C ARG A 299 8.94 18.90 10.59
N LEU A 300 9.87 18.19 9.92
CA LEU A 300 10.42 16.94 10.45
C LEU A 300 11.20 17.17 11.75
N GLN A 301 12.03 18.22 11.80
CA GLN A 301 12.76 18.60 13.02
C GLN A 301 11.81 18.88 14.20
N ASP A 302 10.75 19.68 13.97
CA ASP A 302 9.71 19.95 14.96
C ASP A 302 8.95 18.68 15.39
N PHE A 303 8.63 17.81 14.43
CA PHE A 303 7.97 16.53 14.72
C PHE A 303 8.85 15.62 15.58
N LEU A 304 10.12 15.41 15.20
CA LEU A 304 11.03 14.53 15.95
C LEU A 304 11.31 15.05 17.36
N SER A 305 11.44 16.35 17.55
CA SER A 305 11.65 16.96 18.89
C SER A 305 10.51 16.71 19.88
N LYS A 306 9.33 16.28 19.39
CA LYS A 306 8.16 16.00 20.22
C LYS A 306 7.94 14.51 20.47
N VAL A 307 8.56 13.65 19.67
CA VAL A 307 8.32 12.19 19.72
C VAL A 307 9.55 11.38 20.12
N LEU A 308 10.75 11.96 20.05
CA LEU A 308 12.00 11.43 20.57
C LEU A 308 12.39 12.15 21.87
#